data_1e5efa4aecc7ef1e89e731b23d090707
#
_entry.id   1e5efa4aecc7ef1e89e731b23d090707
#
_cell.length_a   1.000
_cell.length_b   1.000
_cell.length_c   1.000
_cell.angle_alpha   90.00
_cell.angle_beta   90.00
_cell.angle_gamma   90.00
#
_symmetry.space_group_name_H-M   'P 1'
#
loop_
_entity.id
_entity.type
_entity.pdbx_description
1 polymer ?
#
loop_
_entity_poly.entity_id
_entity_poly.type
_entity_poly.pdbx_seq_one_letter_code
_entity_poly.pdbx_strand_id
1 'polypeptide(L)'
;MKPNTTHTRDTIPTRDKTAITLSWAVAYVSRWLRDPLCWALLLLTGLVFGMTSLHGFFAALFPDLDRPVYLQDTFWSLVVAHVLLVLVSSIIAVLIGVSAGIAVTRPEGKEFRSVVETVVAMGQTFPPVAVLAIAVPVMGFSEKPAIIALV
;
A
#
# COMPACT_ATOMS: atom_id res chain seq x y z
N MET A 1 -11.99 27.97 -74.87
CA MET A 1 -10.89 27.28 -74.17
C MET A 1 -11.26 27.21 -72.70
N LYS A 2 -11.73 26.03 -72.19
CA LYS A 2 -12.11 25.84 -70.74
C LYS A 2 -10.97 25.16 -70.05
N PRO A 3 -10.53 25.63 -68.93
CA PRO A 3 -9.54 24.90 -68.12
C PRO A 3 -10.19 23.72 -67.42
N ASN A 4 -9.57 22.55 -67.57
CA ASN A 4 -9.96 21.28 -66.96
C ASN A 4 -9.43 21.25 -65.48
N THR A 5 -10.32 21.44 -64.53
CA THR A 5 -10.01 21.27 -63.12
C THR A 5 -10.11 19.78 -62.77
N THR A 6 -8.97 19.09 -62.82
CA THR A 6 -8.83 17.74 -62.22
C THR A 6 -8.94 17.85 -60.71
N HIS A 7 -10.07 17.41 -60.22
CA HIS A 7 -10.33 17.27 -58.77
C HIS A 7 -9.52 16.08 -58.25
N THR A 8 -8.34 16.35 -57.73
CA THR A 8 -7.57 15.37 -56.95
C THR A 8 -8.35 15.09 -55.68
N ARG A 9 -9.01 13.94 -55.60
CA ARG A 9 -9.59 13.41 -54.38
C ARG A 9 -8.41 13.08 -53.44
N ASP A 10 -8.17 13.92 -52.47
CA ASP A 10 -7.33 13.62 -51.36
C ASP A 10 -7.97 12.44 -50.58
N THR A 11 -7.47 11.26 -50.86
CA THR A 11 -7.76 10.06 -50.04
C THR A 11 -7.12 10.27 -48.70
N ILE A 12 -7.91 10.73 -47.73
CA ILE A 12 -7.53 10.75 -46.32
C ILE A 12 -7.17 9.32 -45.95
N PRO A 13 -5.90 9.03 -45.50
CA PRO A 13 -5.55 7.69 -45.12
C PRO A 13 -6.40 7.31 -43.90
N THR A 14 -7.18 6.26 -44.04
CA THR A 14 -7.91 5.64 -42.93
C THR A 14 -6.90 5.21 -41.90
N ARG A 15 -6.67 6.08 -40.92
CA ARG A 15 -5.76 5.85 -39.81
C ARG A 15 -6.24 4.61 -39.10
N ASP A 16 -5.46 3.55 -39.23
CA ASP A 16 -5.81 2.22 -38.76
C ASP A 16 -6.06 2.29 -37.25
N LYS A 17 -7.32 2.08 -36.83
CA LYS A 17 -7.74 2.17 -35.42
C LYS A 17 -6.96 1.16 -34.55
N THR A 18 -6.54 0.05 -35.16
CA THR A 18 -5.74 -0.98 -34.48
C THR A 18 -4.32 -0.51 -34.17
N ALA A 19 -3.70 0.27 -35.06
CA ALA A 19 -2.36 0.83 -34.81
C ALA A 19 -2.38 1.87 -33.69
N ILE A 20 -3.46 2.64 -33.58
CA ILE A 20 -3.63 3.64 -32.51
C ILE A 20 -3.81 2.91 -31.15
N THR A 21 -4.67 1.89 -31.09
CA THR A 21 -4.89 1.15 -29.83
C THR A 21 -3.62 0.41 -29.37
N LEU A 22 -2.86 -0.14 -30.31
CA LEU A 22 -1.58 -0.79 -29.99
C LEU A 22 -0.55 0.20 -29.43
N SER A 23 -0.47 1.39 -30.02
CA SER A 23 0.48 2.42 -29.57
C SER A 23 0.17 2.93 -28.17
N TRP A 24 -1.11 3.08 -27.82
CA TRP A 24 -1.54 3.44 -26.46
C TRP A 24 -1.22 2.34 -25.44
N ALA A 25 -1.48 1.08 -25.81
CA ALA A 25 -1.18 -0.05 -24.93
C ALA A 25 0.33 -0.18 -24.66
N VAL A 26 1.15 -0.04 -25.70
CA VAL A 26 2.61 -0.09 -25.57
C VAL A 26 3.14 1.09 -24.74
N ALA A 27 2.62 2.29 -24.95
CA ALA A 27 3.00 3.48 -24.19
C ALA A 27 2.57 3.35 -22.72
N TYR A 28 1.43 2.75 -22.44
CA TYR A 28 0.93 2.50 -21.09
C TYR A 28 1.81 1.46 -20.37
N VAL A 29 2.07 0.33 -21.01
CA VAL A 29 2.93 -0.74 -20.45
C VAL A 29 4.36 -0.24 -20.23
N SER A 30 4.94 0.53 -21.14
CA SER A 30 6.30 1.07 -20.98
C SER A 30 6.41 2.09 -19.85
N ARG A 31 5.32 2.78 -19.52
CA ARG A 31 5.23 3.69 -18.38
C ARG A 31 5.22 2.92 -17.06
N TRP A 32 4.45 1.83 -17.01
CA TRP A 32 4.39 0.94 -15.84
C TRP A 32 5.73 0.23 -15.58
N LEU A 33 6.43 -0.21 -16.62
CA LEU A 33 7.75 -0.83 -16.50
C LEU A 33 8.85 0.15 -16.02
N ARG A 34 8.63 1.46 -16.13
CA ARG A 34 9.54 2.49 -15.60
C ARG A 34 9.20 2.93 -14.19
N ASP A 35 8.05 2.53 -13.68
CA ASP A 35 7.60 2.89 -12.34
C ASP A 35 8.27 1.96 -11.31
N PRO A 36 9.07 2.49 -10.37
CA PRO A 36 9.69 1.69 -9.32
C PRO A 36 8.67 0.97 -8.45
N LEU A 37 7.43 1.49 -8.34
CA LEU A 37 6.35 0.84 -7.61
C LEU A 37 5.94 -0.49 -8.25
N CYS A 38 5.91 -0.55 -9.59
CA CYS A 38 5.59 -1.79 -10.30
C CYS A 38 6.63 -2.88 -10.01
N TRP A 39 7.91 -2.53 -10.00
CA TRP A 39 8.99 -3.46 -9.65
C TRP A 39 8.93 -3.89 -8.18
N ALA A 40 8.63 -2.96 -7.27
CA ALA A 40 8.44 -3.28 -5.85
C ALA A 40 7.27 -4.24 -5.63
N LEU A 41 6.14 -4.04 -6.32
CA LEU A 41 4.98 -4.92 -6.26
C LEU A 41 5.28 -6.30 -6.86
N LEU A 42 5.98 -6.36 -7.98
CA LEU A 42 6.41 -7.62 -8.59
C LEU A 42 7.35 -8.40 -7.66
N LEU A 43 8.32 -7.71 -7.07
CA LEU A 43 9.26 -8.30 -6.11
C LEU A 43 8.52 -8.80 -4.87
N LEU A 44 7.61 -7.99 -4.31
CA LEU A 44 6.80 -8.36 -3.17
C LEU A 44 5.94 -9.60 -3.49
N THR A 45 5.26 -9.60 -4.65
CA THR A 45 4.44 -10.74 -5.09
C THR A 45 5.29 -11.99 -5.28
N GLY A 46 6.45 -11.85 -5.91
CA GLY A 46 7.41 -12.93 -6.09
C GLY A 46 7.91 -13.51 -4.76
N LEU A 47 8.19 -12.65 -3.77
CA LEU A 47 8.58 -13.10 -2.43
C LEU A 47 7.43 -13.81 -1.71
N VAL A 48 6.22 -13.25 -1.74
CA VAL A 48 5.06 -13.83 -1.04
C VAL A 48 4.72 -15.23 -1.56
N PHE A 49 4.74 -15.42 -2.87
CA PHE A 49 4.38 -16.72 -3.49
C PHE A 49 5.58 -17.62 -3.76
N GLY A 50 6.78 -17.06 -3.94
CA GLY A 50 7.98 -17.81 -4.29
C GLY A 50 8.80 -18.29 -3.10
N MET A 51 8.60 -17.73 -1.90
CA MET A 51 9.47 -18.00 -0.74
C MET A 51 9.46 -19.49 -0.33
N THR A 52 8.33 -20.14 -0.42
CA THR A 52 8.22 -21.59 -0.15
C THR A 52 9.03 -22.42 -1.15
N SER A 53 9.11 -22.02 -2.41
CA SER A 53 9.90 -22.68 -3.45
C SER A 53 11.41 -22.45 -3.28
N LEU A 54 11.80 -21.36 -2.62
CA LEU A 54 13.18 -21.00 -2.34
C LEU A 54 13.77 -21.74 -1.13
N HIS A 55 12.99 -22.58 -0.42
CA HIS A 55 13.46 -23.34 0.73
C HIS A 55 14.74 -24.13 0.43
N GLY A 56 14.79 -24.84 -0.71
CA GLY A 56 15.98 -25.60 -1.10
C GLY A 56 17.22 -24.75 -1.33
N PHE A 57 17.05 -23.56 -1.88
CA PHE A 57 18.13 -22.58 -2.09
C PHE A 57 18.68 -22.09 -0.75
N PHE A 58 17.81 -21.68 0.19
CA PHE A 58 18.23 -21.20 1.51
C PHE A 58 18.82 -22.31 2.37
N ALA A 59 18.31 -23.54 2.28
CA ALA A 59 18.87 -24.70 2.97
C ALA A 59 20.30 -25.03 2.47
N ALA A 60 20.56 -24.86 1.18
CA ALA A 60 21.92 -25.04 0.63
C ALA A 60 22.89 -23.93 1.01
N LEU A 61 22.38 -22.69 1.18
CA LEU A 61 23.19 -21.53 1.52
C LEU A 61 23.51 -21.44 3.02
N PHE A 62 22.59 -21.96 3.86
CA PHE A 62 22.69 -21.94 5.33
C PHE A 62 22.51 -23.33 5.91
N PRO A 63 23.45 -24.25 5.74
CA PRO A 63 23.33 -25.65 6.19
C PRO A 63 23.27 -25.80 7.71
N ASP A 64 23.77 -24.82 8.45
CA ASP A 64 23.82 -24.83 9.92
C ASP A 64 22.50 -24.34 10.58
N LEU A 65 21.53 -23.90 9.78
CA LEU A 65 20.23 -23.42 10.26
C LEU A 65 19.18 -24.52 10.11
N ASP A 66 18.66 -25.03 11.24
CA ASP A 66 17.59 -26.04 11.25
C ASP A 66 16.32 -25.58 10.52
N ARG A 67 16.09 -24.26 10.43
CA ARG A 67 14.90 -23.66 9.78
C ARG A 67 15.30 -22.40 9.01
N PRO A 68 15.86 -22.53 7.80
CA PRO A 68 16.30 -21.39 6.99
C PRO A 68 15.15 -20.54 6.45
N VAL A 69 13.90 -21.06 6.47
CA VAL A 69 12.70 -20.34 6.05
C VAL A 69 11.59 -20.57 7.06
N TYR A 70 10.80 -19.52 7.33
CA TYR A 70 9.61 -19.61 8.16
C TYR A 70 8.54 -20.45 7.47
N LEU A 71 8.17 -21.59 8.08
CA LEU A 71 7.23 -22.56 7.52
C LEU A 71 5.95 -22.75 8.37
N GLN A 72 5.81 -21.98 9.47
CA GLN A 72 4.65 -22.14 10.37
C GLN A 72 3.37 -21.64 9.73
N ASP A 73 3.45 -20.56 8.93
CA ASP A 73 2.34 -19.98 8.19
C ASP A 73 2.74 -19.68 6.76
N THR A 74 1.74 -19.56 5.89
CA THR A 74 1.98 -19.10 4.52
C THR A 74 2.28 -17.61 4.52
N PHE A 75 3.22 -17.16 3.68
CA PHE A 75 3.51 -15.72 3.54
C PHE A 75 2.27 -14.90 3.14
N TRP A 76 1.36 -15.53 2.41
CA TRP A 76 0.07 -14.93 2.08
C TRP A 76 -0.79 -14.66 3.32
N SER A 77 -0.89 -15.61 4.25
CA SER A 77 -1.65 -15.41 5.50
C SER A 77 -1.07 -14.29 6.36
N LEU A 78 0.27 -14.18 6.39
CA LEU A 78 0.95 -13.09 7.09
C LEU A 78 0.65 -11.72 6.46
N VAL A 79 0.64 -11.63 5.12
CA VAL A 79 0.27 -10.41 4.41
C VAL A 79 -1.17 -10.01 4.71
N VAL A 80 -2.11 -10.97 4.65
CA VAL A 80 -3.52 -10.72 4.95
C VAL A 80 -3.70 -10.26 6.40
N ALA A 81 -3.07 -10.92 7.35
CA ALA A 81 -3.12 -10.53 8.77
C ALA A 81 -2.58 -9.10 8.97
N HIS A 82 -1.47 -8.77 8.32
CA HIS A 82 -0.89 -7.43 8.40
C HIS A 82 -1.78 -6.37 7.79
N VAL A 83 -2.35 -6.63 6.60
CA VAL A 83 -3.29 -5.71 5.94
C VAL A 83 -4.53 -5.49 6.79
N LEU A 84 -5.11 -6.54 7.37
CA LEU A 84 -6.27 -6.43 8.25
C LEU A 84 -5.95 -5.59 9.50
N LEU A 85 -4.79 -5.82 10.11
CA LEU A 85 -4.35 -5.05 11.28
C LEU A 85 -4.21 -3.56 10.93
N VAL A 86 -3.58 -3.24 9.81
CA VAL A 86 -3.41 -1.85 9.35
C VAL A 86 -4.76 -1.22 9.00
N LEU A 87 -5.66 -1.95 8.34
CA LEU A 87 -6.99 -1.42 8.00
C LEU A 87 -7.82 -1.12 9.25
N VAL A 88 -7.87 -2.06 10.20
CA VAL A 88 -8.64 -1.89 11.43
C VAL A 88 -8.12 -0.70 12.23
N SER A 89 -6.80 -0.64 12.48
CA SER A 89 -6.21 0.48 13.22
C SER A 89 -6.41 1.81 12.52
N SER A 90 -6.25 1.86 11.20
CA SER A 90 -6.46 3.09 10.42
C SER A 90 -7.91 3.57 10.45
N ILE A 91 -8.87 2.67 10.34
CA ILE A 91 -10.29 3.03 10.42
C ILE A 91 -10.61 3.62 11.81
N ILE A 92 -10.15 2.98 12.88
CA ILE A 92 -10.36 3.46 14.24
C ILE A 92 -9.71 4.84 14.43
N ALA A 93 -8.44 4.99 14.02
CA ALA A 93 -7.71 6.25 14.12
C ALA A 93 -8.40 7.38 13.34
N VAL A 94 -8.86 7.11 12.12
CA VAL A 94 -9.58 8.09 11.30
C VAL A 94 -10.91 8.48 11.95
N LEU A 95 -11.68 7.52 12.44
CA LEU A 95 -12.97 7.80 13.11
C LEU A 95 -12.76 8.69 14.35
N ILE A 96 -11.79 8.35 15.19
CA ILE A 96 -11.46 9.15 16.39
C ILE A 96 -10.95 10.54 15.98
N GLY A 97 -9.96 10.60 15.09
CA GLY A 97 -9.32 11.85 14.68
C GLY A 97 -10.30 12.81 13.99
N VAL A 98 -11.12 12.31 13.05
CA VAL A 98 -12.12 13.12 12.36
C VAL A 98 -13.20 13.57 13.32
N SER A 99 -13.67 12.69 14.20
CA SER A 99 -14.70 13.07 15.20
C SER A 99 -14.21 14.15 16.16
N ALA A 100 -12.98 13.99 16.67
CA ALA A 100 -12.35 14.98 17.53
C ALA A 100 -12.13 16.32 16.77
N GLY A 101 -11.63 16.25 15.53
CA GLY A 101 -11.44 17.44 14.70
C GLY A 101 -12.74 18.20 14.45
N ILE A 102 -13.84 17.50 14.13
CA ILE A 102 -15.17 18.11 13.96
C ILE A 102 -15.64 18.71 15.28
N ALA A 103 -15.48 18.01 16.40
CA ALA A 103 -15.94 18.47 17.71
C ALA A 103 -15.30 19.82 18.10
N VAL A 104 -13.97 19.95 17.93
CA VAL A 104 -13.24 21.18 18.32
C VAL A 104 -13.35 22.32 17.31
N THR A 105 -13.86 22.06 16.11
CA THR A 105 -14.10 23.13 15.11
C THR A 105 -15.49 23.77 15.27
N ARG A 106 -16.40 23.12 15.99
CA ARG A 106 -17.73 23.68 16.29
C ARG A 106 -17.66 24.78 17.35
N PRO A 107 -18.60 25.73 17.35
CA PRO A 107 -18.61 26.83 18.33
C PRO A 107 -18.54 26.35 19.79
N GLU A 108 -19.26 25.27 20.11
CA GLU A 108 -19.37 24.70 21.44
C GLU A 108 -18.09 23.98 21.89
N GLY A 109 -17.27 23.52 20.96
CA GLY A 109 -16.05 22.74 21.22
C GLY A 109 -14.76 23.55 21.15
N LYS A 110 -14.80 24.81 20.74
CA LYS A 110 -13.60 25.64 20.54
C LYS A 110 -12.73 25.78 21.78
N GLU A 111 -13.32 25.79 22.96
CA GLU A 111 -12.61 25.90 24.23
C GLU A 111 -11.72 24.69 24.50
N PHE A 112 -12.09 23.50 23.98
CA PHE A 112 -11.34 22.25 24.14
C PHE A 112 -10.25 22.06 23.09
N ARG A 113 -10.18 22.92 22.09
CA ARG A 113 -9.25 22.80 20.96
C ARG A 113 -7.79 22.68 21.42
N SER A 114 -7.36 23.55 22.31
CA SER A 114 -5.99 23.56 22.85
C SER A 114 -5.64 22.27 23.58
N VAL A 115 -6.61 21.71 24.33
CA VAL A 115 -6.44 20.45 25.02
C VAL A 115 -6.27 19.30 24.04
N VAL A 116 -7.14 19.21 23.02
CA VAL A 116 -7.07 18.16 21.98
C VAL A 116 -5.77 18.28 21.20
N GLU A 117 -5.36 19.49 20.78
CA GLU A 117 -4.09 19.71 20.09
C GLU A 117 -2.88 19.25 20.95
N THR A 118 -2.92 19.49 22.25
CA THR A 118 -1.88 19.04 23.18
C THR A 118 -1.84 17.52 23.30
N VAL A 119 -2.99 16.87 23.43
CA VAL A 119 -3.08 15.41 23.51
C VAL A 119 -2.59 14.76 22.21
N VAL A 120 -2.98 15.29 21.07
CA VAL A 120 -2.51 14.80 19.75
C VAL A 120 -0.99 14.98 19.62
N ALA A 121 -0.45 16.13 20.00
CA ALA A 121 0.99 16.37 19.98
C ALA A 121 1.76 15.41 20.89
N MET A 122 1.25 15.12 22.10
CA MET A 122 1.82 14.13 22.98
C MET A 122 1.77 12.71 22.37
N GLY A 123 0.63 12.33 21.78
CA GLY A 123 0.47 11.03 21.12
C GLY A 123 1.47 10.82 19.98
N GLN A 124 1.74 11.85 19.19
CA GLN A 124 2.71 11.79 18.09
C GLN A 124 4.18 11.65 18.56
N THR A 125 4.49 12.03 19.82
CA THR A 125 5.84 11.88 20.36
C THR A 125 6.12 10.48 20.92
N PHE A 126 5.09 9.70 21.21
CA PHE A 126 5.24 8.34 21.69
C PHE A 126 5.52 7.35 20.56
N PRO A 127 6.68 6.68 20.56
CA PRO A 127 6.94 5.66 19.55
C PRO A 127 6.00 4.45 19.78
N PRO A 128 5.37 3.89 18.72
CA PRO A 128 4.49 2.72 18.86
C PRO A 128 5.16 1.52 19.55
N VAL A 129 6.48 1.37 19.39
CA VAL A 129 7.26 0.33 20.04
C VAL A 129 7.27 0.46 21.55
N ALA A 130 7.27 1.69 22.09
CA ALA A 130 7.19 1.92 23.53
C ALA A 130 5.82 1.52 24.10
N VAL A 131 4.74 1.78 23.34
CA VAL A 131 3.39 1.31 23.72
C VAL A 131 3.33 -0.21 23.72
N LEU A 132 3.90 -0.87 22.70
CA LEU A 132 3.99 -2.34 22.64
C LEU A 132 4.77 -2.92 23.81
N ALA A 133 5.89 -2.29 24.22
CA ALA A 133 6.71 -2.76 25.33
C ALA A 133 5.94 -2.80 26.65
N ILE A 134 4.94 -1.93 26.82
CA ILE A 134 4.07 -1.90 28.01
C ILE A 134 2.85 -2.81 27.83
N ALA A 135 2.24 -2.81 26.65
CA ALA A 135 1.00 -3.52 26.38
C ALA A 135 1.18 -5.04 26.28
N VAL A 136 2.29 -5.51 25.69
CA VAL A 136 2.55 -6.95 25.49
C VAL A 136 2.66 -7.72 26.82
N PRO A 137 3.40 -7.28 27.84
CA PRO A 137 3.43 -7.97 29.13
C PRO A 137 2.07 -8.09 29.84
N VAL A 138 1.17 -7.12 29.60
CA VAL A 138 -0.16 -7.08 30.23
C VAL A 138 -1.20 -7.89 29.46
N MET A 139 -1.16 -7.80 28.12
CA MET A 139 -2.21 -8.34 27.23
C MET A 139 -1.78 -9.60 26.48
N GLY A 140 -0.49 -9.97 26.55
CA GLY A 140 0.09 -11.08 25.82
C GLY A 140 0.44 -10.72 24.37
N PHE A 141 1.08 -11.67 23.68
CA PHE A 141 1.41 -11.56 22.26
C PHE A 141 0.14 -11.82 21.44
N SER A 142 -0.51 -10.76 20.99
CA SER A 142 -1.73 -10.81 20.17
C SER A 142 -1.83 -9.59 19.27
N GLU A 143 -2.87 -9.54 18.45
CA GLU A 143 -3.16 -8.38 17.60
C GLU A 143 -3.61 -7.13 18.38
N LYS A 144 -4.18 -7.34 19.58
CA LYS A 144 -4.72 -6.26 20.43
C LYS A 144 -3.69 -5.20 20.82
N PRO A 145 -2.50 -5.56 21.38
CA PRO A 145 -1.45 -4.59 21.67
C PRO A 145 -1.00 -3.81 20.44
N ALA A 146 -0.94 -4.47 19.27
CA ALA A 146 -0.54 -3.84 18.03
C ALA A 146 -1.56 -2.79 17.56
N ILE A 147 -2.86 -3.09 17.64
CA ILE A 147 -3.93 -2.13 17.30
C ILE A 147 -3.86 -0.92 18.24
N ILE A 148 -3.69 -1.14 19.53
CA ILE A 148 -3.59 -0.05 20.54
C ILE A 148 -2.38 0.85 20.26
N ALA A 149 -1.26 0.27 19.83
CA ALA A 149 -0.05 1.02 19.54
C ALA A 149 -0.14 1.84 18.23
N LEU A 150 -1.04 1.45 17.31
CA LEU A 150 -1.18 2.07 15.99
C LEU A 150 -2.34 3.09 15.92
N VAL A 151 -3.26 3.11 16.88
CA VAL A 151 -4.36 4.06 16.96
C VAL A 151 -3.99 5.32 17.73
#